data_7d76910b18c8ebb7d3a4928241a28e5f
#
_entry.id   7d76910b18c8ebb7d3a4928241a28e5f
#
_cell.length_a   1.000
_cell.length_b   1.000
_cell.length_c   1.000
_cell.angle_alpha   90.00
_cell.angle_beta   90.00
_cell.angle_gamma   90.00
#
_symmetry.space_group_name_H-M   'P 1'
#
loop_
_entity.id
_entity.type
_entity.pdbx_description
1 polymer ?
#
loop_
_entity_poly.entity_id
_entity_poly.type
_entity_poly.pdbx_seq_one_letter_code
_entity_poly.pdbx_strand_id
1 'polypeptide(L)'
;MAVWNIKERYDKTRANEVRSDRAIEMGGAVDPGSYGTSGSVMLMSSSGTSVDFGDLLGGRDLYGGLSASNRSRALFYGGETSGNVTDIDSVLVASGGKCSDHGDLTVARGYGGATSNEITYLCFGGNPAINVIDFGNIASTGNSVDFGNLTVSRNSAVGISSPTRGVFAGGTDGSSPSPAFQNVIDYVTIASTGNAACL
;
A
#
# COMPACT_ATOMS: atom_id res chain seq x y z
N MET A 1 -9.29 -6.11 26.44
CA MET A 1 -9.94 -6.09 25.13
C MET A 1 -11.44 -6.12 25.37
N ALA A 2 -12.18 -5.09 24.95
CA ALA A 2 -13.64 -5.06 25.15
C ALA A 2 -14.29 -6.04 24.18
N VAL A 3 -14.97 -7.04 24.71
CA VAL A 3 -15.75 -8.00 23.91
C VAL A 3 -17.17 -7.44 23.79
N TRP A 4 -17.54 -6.96 22.61
CA TRP A 4 -18.87 -6.45 22.35
C TRP A 4 -19.77 -7.55 21.81
N ASN A 5 -21.04 -7.58 22.27
CA ASN A 5 -22.04 -8.42 21.66
C ASN A 5 -22.45 -7.86 20.25
N ILE A 6 -23.15 -8.67 19.47
CA ILE A 6 -23.51 -8.30 18.08
C ILE A 6 -24.30 -6.99 18.01
N LYS A 7 -25.20 -6.74 18.98
CA LYS A 7 -26.01 -5.53 19.02
C LYS A 7 -25.13 -4.30 19.33
N GLU A 8 -24.27 -4.39 20.33
CA GLU A 8 -23.34 -3.30 20.67
C GLU A 8 -22.40 -2.99 19.49
N ARG A 9 -21.92 -4.00 18.79
CA ARG A 9 -21.11 -3.82 17.59
C ARG A 9 -21.91 -3.12 16.48
N TYR A 10 -23.16 -3.53 16.26
CA TYR A 10 -24.06 -2.90 15.27
C TYR A 10 -24.37 -1.44 15.64
N ASP A 11 -24.69 -1.15 16.88
CA ASP A 11 -24.99 0.20 17.35
C ASP A 11 -23.75 1.11 17.25
N LYS A 12 -22.55 0.60 17.57
CA LYS A 12 -21.29 1.32 17.41
C LYS A 12 -20.89 1.55 15.95
N THR A 13 -21.17 0.60 15.08
CA THR A 13 -20.98 0.78 13.63
C THR A 13 -21.91 1.89 13.10
N ARG A 14 -23.17 1.91 13.52
CA ARG A 14 -24.11 2.99 13.17
C ARG A 14 -23.71 4.36 13.74
N ALA A 15 -23.15 4.37 14.94
CA ALA A 15 -22.62 5.57 15.57
C ALA A 15 -21.26 6.00 15.01
N ASN A 16 -20.74 5.31 13.96
CA ASN A 16 -19.41 5.53 13.37
C ASN A 16 -18.25 5.36 14.37
N GLU A 17 -18.46 4.57 15.42
CA GLU A 17 -17.43 4.27 16.42
C GLU A 17 -16.55 3.06 16.01
N VAL A 18 -17.04 2.21 15.10
CA VAL A 18 -16.28 1.10 14.48
C VAL A 18 -15.90 1.54 13.07
N ARG A 19 -14.68 2.01 12.91
CA ARG A 19 -14.18 2.63 11.67
C ARG A 19 -13.46 1.63 10.77
N SER A 20 -14.07 0.48 10.49
CA SER A 20 -13.50 -0.55 9.60
C SER A 20 -13.98 -0.45 8.15
N ASP A 21 -14.76 0.57 7.83
CA ASP A 21 -15.42 0.75 6.53
C ASP A 21 -14.93 1.99 5.75
N ARG A 22 -13.73 2.45 6.08
CA ARG A 22 -13.10 3.59 5.40
C ARG A 22 -12.25 3.14 4.23
N ALA A 23 -12.45 3.76 3.07
CA ALA A 23 -11.49 3.79 1.99
C ALA A 23 -10.72 5.11 2.06
N ILE A 24 -9.40 5.05 2.02
CA ILE A 24 -8.50 6.21 2.08
C ILE A 24 -7.70 6.24 0.80
N GLU A 25 -7.68 7.39 0.14
CA GLU A 25 -6.89 7.68 -1.04
C GLU A 25 -5.96 8.85 -0.73
N MET A 26 -4.71 8.80 -1.15
CA MET A 26 -3.70 9.82 -0.87
C MET A 26 -2.84 10.13 -2.10
N GLY A 27 -2.40 11.39 -2.19
CA GLY A 27 -1.48 11.84 -3.23
C GLY A 27 -2.12 11.95 -4.62
N GLY A 28 -1.30 11.82 -5.63
CA GLY A 28 -1.71 11.88 -7.04
C GLY A 28 -1.15 13.09 -7.78
N ALA A 29 -1.20 13.05 -9.11
CA ALA A 29 -0.83 14.17 -9.95
C ALA A 29 -1.96 15.21 -9.99
N VAL A 30 -1.63 16.48 -9.76
CA VAL A 30 -2.56 17.61 -9.84
C VAL A 30 -2.49 18.23 -11.24
N ASP A 31 -1.28 18.36 -11.76
CA ASP A 31 -0.95 18.87 -13.11
C ASP A 31 0.38 18.22 -13.55
N PRO A 32 0.73 18.25 -14.85
CA PRO A 32 2.04 17.77 -15.30
C PRO A 32 3.19 18.41 -14.51
N GLY A 33 3.89 17.60 -13.72
CA GLY A 33 5.01 18.03 -12.87
C GLY A 33 4.61 18.63 -11.51
N SER A 34 3.33 18.57 -11.13
CA SER A 34 2.84 18.98 -9.81
C SER A 34 2.18 17.78 -9.11
N TYR A 35 2.63 17.50 -7.91
CA TYR A 35 2.24 16.32 -7.14
C TYR A 35 1.47 16.74 -5.88
N GLY A 36 0.27 16.19 -5.70
CA GLY A 36 -0.58 16.47 -4.56
C GLY A 36 -0.14 15.77 -3.28
N THR A 37 -0.37 16.42 -2.15
CA THR A 37 -0.23 15.81 -0.81
C THR A 37 -1.56 15.30 -0.30
N SER A 38 -2.66 15.89 -0.76
CA SER A 38 -3.99 15.72 -0.19
C SER A 38 -4.48 14.29 -0.22
N GLY A 39 -5.13 13.90 0.85
CA GLY A 39 -5.82 12.65 0.99
C GLY A 39 -7.31 12.83 1.23
N SER A 40 -8.08 11.89 0.78
CA SER A 40 -9.51 11.85 1.01
C SER A 40 -9.97 10.52 1.60
N VAL A 41 -11.05 10.56 2.34
CA VAL A 41 -11.70 9.38 2.90
C VAL A 41 -13.16 9.32 2.48
N MET A 42 -13.62 8.13 2.15
CA MET A 42 -15.04 7.85 2.03
C MET A 42 -15.44 6.68 2.93
N LEU A 43 -16.69 6.68 3.37
CA LEU A 43 -17.28 5.56 4.09
C LEU A 43 -17.84 4.58 3.07
N MET A 44 -17.37 3.35 3.06
CA MET A 44 -17.83 2.31 2.14
C MET A 44 -19.27 1.86 2.43
N SER A 45 -19.73 2.07 3.67
CA SER A 45 -21.10 1.73 4.10
C SER A 45 -22.15 2.78 3.75
N SER A 46 -21.74 3.94 3.24
CA SER A 46 -22.67 5.02 2.87
C SER A 46 -22.34 5.54 1.47
N SER A 47 -23.38 5.95 0.73
CA SER A 47 -23.19 6.72 -0.48
C SER A 47 -22.87 8.18 -0.12
N GLY A 48 -21.93 8.79 -0.82
CA GLY A 48 -21.53 10.18 -0.58
C GLY A 48 -20.24 10.55 -1.26
N THR A 49 -19.89 11.81 -1.15
CA THR A 49 -18.59 12.32 -1.60
C THR A 49 -17.52 12.01 -0.57
N SER A 50 -16.29 11.88 -1.04
CA SER A 50 -15.12 11.84 -0.16
C SER A 50 -14.97 13.18 0.59
N VAL A 51 -14.37 13.11 1.76
CA VAL A 51 -14.03 14.29 2.56
C VAL A 51 -12.53 14.33 2.78
N ASP A 52 -12.00 15.50 3.04
CA ASP A 52 -10.60 15.69 3.39
C ASP A 52 -10.22 14.81 4.59
N PHE A 53 -9.11 14.09 4.47
CA PHE A 53 -8.63 13.19 5.51
C PHE A 53 -7.27 13.63 6.07
N GLY A 54 -6.49 14.37 5.31
CA GLY A 54 -5.15 14.84 5.66
C GLY A 54 -4.18 14.78 4.49
N ASP A 55 -2.91 14.95 4.78
CA ASP A 55 -1.86 15.11 3.76
C ASP A 55 -0.72 14.13 3.94
N LEU A 56 -0.10 13.72 2.82
CA LEU A 56 1.23 13.12 2.80
C LEU A 56 2.29 14.09 3.33
N LEU A 57 3.44 13.61 3.73
CA LEU A 57 4.57 14.44 4.13
C LEU A 57 5.15 15.24 2.95
N GLY A 58 5.18 14.63 1.78
CA GLY A 58 5.58 15.24 0.52
C GLY A 58 4.64 14.86 -0.62
N GLY A 59 4.37 15.81 -1.53
CA GLY A 59 3.55 15.55 -2.71
C GLY A 59 4.23 14.54 -3.63
N ARG A 60 3.50 13.46 -3.98
CA ARG A 60 3.97 12.43 -4.89
C ARG A 60 2.83 11.65 -5.53
N ASP A 61 3.13 11.08 -6.66
CA ASP A 61 2.22 10.21 -7.38
C ASP A 61 2.38 8.75 -6.92
N LEU A 62 1.29 8.15 -6.49
CA LEU A 62 1.27 6.79 -5.93
C LEU A 62 0.70 5.78 -6.93
N TYR A 63 1.21 5.81 -8.16
CA TYR A 63 0.78 4.87 -9.19
C TYR A 63 1.00 3.41 -8.81
N GLY A 64 0.07 2.54 -9.19
CA GLY A 64 0.22 1.09 -9.11
C GLY A 64 -0.21 0.44 -7.80
N GLY A 65 -0.87 1.17 -6.89
CA GLY A 65 -1.38 0.57 -5.66
C GLY A 65 -0.32 0.41 -4.56
N LEU A 66 0.57 1.38 -4.45
CA LEU A 66 1.63 1.47 -3.44
C LEU A 66 1.06 1.79 -2.05
N SER A 67 0.11 1.00 -1.59
CA SER A 67 -0.49 1.17 -0.26
C SER A 67 -0.86 -0.16 0.38
N ALA A 68 -0.76 -0.23 1.69
CA ALA A 68 -1.29 -1.31 2.49
C ALA A 68 -1.81 -0.78 3.82
N SER A 69 -2.69 -1.52 4.45
CA SER A 69 -3.28 -1.08 5.70
C SER A 69 -3.66 -2.22 6.61
N ASN A 70 -3.89 -1.86 7.86
CA ASN A 70 -4.67 -2.66 8.78
C ASN A 70 -5.83 -1.82 9.33
N ARG A 71 -6.53 -2.32 10.34
CA ARG A 71 -7.68 -1.61 10.94
C ARG A 71 -7.34 -0.27 11.61
N SER A 72 -6.08 -0.03 11.94
CA SER A 72 -5.65 1.14 12.71
C SER A 72 -4.79 2.11 11.90
N ARG A 73 -4.04 1.63 10.92
CA ARG A 73 -3.04 2.40 10.19
C ARG A 73 -3.07 2.09 8.70
N ALA A 74 -2.97 3.12 7.87
CA ALA A 74 -2.70 3.03 6.45
C ALA A 74 -1.27 3.50 6.18
N LEU A 75 -0.60 2.83 5.25
CA LEU A 75 0.76 3.10 4.79
C LEU A 75 0.74 3.37 3.29
N PHE A 76 1.57 4.32 2.86
CA PHE A 76 1.74 4.73 1.47
C PHE A 76 3.23 4.70 1.15
N TYR A 77 3.62 3.94 0.14
CA TYR A 77 5.01 3.59 -0.15
C TYR A 77 5.51 4.22 -1.42
N GLY A 78 6.77 4.69 -1.41
CA GLY A 78 7.43 5.16 -2.61
C GLY A 78 6.61 6.18 -3.38
N GLY A 79 6.54 6.02 -4.67
CA GLY A 79 5.87 6.93 -5.60
C GLY A 79 6.86 7.72 -6.43
N GLU A 80 6.35 8.68 -7.19
CA GLU A 80 7.12 9.48 -8.12
C GLU A 80 6.95 10.97 -7.83
N THR A 81 8.07 11.69 -7.87
CA THR A 81 8.17 13.16 -7.90
C THR A 81 8.93 13.55 -9.18
N SER A 82 10.05 14.25 -9.09
CA SER A 82 11.00 14.36 -10.19
C SER A 82 11.77 13.04 -10.46
N GLY A 83 11.56 12.04 -9.65
CA GLY A 83 12.09 10.68 -9.70
C GLY A 83 11.43 9.81 -8.65
N ASN A 84 11.69 8.52 -8.65
CA ASN A 84 11.14 7.61 -7.65
C ASN A 84 11.72 7.87 -6.27
N VAL A 85 10.92 7.67 -5.22
CA VAL A 85 11.32 7.89 -3.82
C VAL A 85 11.21 6.60 -3.00
N THR A 86 11.85 6.60 -1.83
CA THR A 86 11.81 5.48 -0.87
C THR A 86 10.81 5.68 0.24
N ASP A 87 10.33 6.90 0.46
CA ASP A 87 9.52 7.30 1.61
C ASP A 87 8.33 6.37 1.86
N ILE A 88 8.09 6.08 3.12
CA ILE A 88 6.89 5.42 3.60
C ILE A 88 6.17 6.36 4.54
N ASP A 89 5.02 6.84 4.15
CA ASP A 89 4.14 7.64 4.99
C ASP A 89 3.08 6.78 5.66
N SER A 90 2.72 7.15 6.88
CA SER A 90 1.66 6.47 7.62
C SER A 90 0.65 7.42 8.23
N VAL A 91 -0.61 7.01 8.27
CA VAL A 91 -1.69 7.75 8.92
C VAL A 91 -2.58 6.82 9.76
N LEU A 92 -3.07 7.33 10.89
CA LEU A 92 -4.05 6.59 11.68
C LEU A 92 -5.43 6.65 11.03
N VAL A 93 -5.99 5.49 10.72
CA VAL A 93 -7.32 5.38 10.07
C VAL A 93 -8.43 6.02 10.90
N ALA A 94 -8.27 6.07 12.22
CA ALA A 94 -9.29 6.61 13.12
C ALA A 94 -9.33 8.14 13.16
N SER A 95 -8.19 8.81 13.14
CA SER A 95 -8.10 10.26 13.37
C SER A 95 -7.87 11.07 12.10
N GLY A 96 -7.20 10.49 11.10
CA GLY A 96 -6.75 11.28 9.95
C GLY A 96 -5.66 12.28 10.32
N GLY A 97 -5.52 13.31 9.51
CA GLY A 97 -4.53 14.37 9.66
C GLY A 97 -3.30 14.15 8.81
N LYS A 98 -2.29 14.99 8.99
CA LYS A 98 -1.04 14.86 8.26
C LYS A 98 -0.37 13.53 8.57
N CYS A 99 0.13 12.84 7.54
CA CYS A 99 0.91 11.62 7.69
C CYS A 99 2.15 11.86 8.55
N SER A 100 2.65 10.79 9.14
CA SER A 100 3.94 10.74 9.81
C SER A 100 4.88 9.82 9.05
N ASP A 101 6.16 10.11 9.15
CA ASP A 101 7.21 9.24 8.63
C ASP A 101 7.12 7.85 9.29
N HIS A 102 7.12 6.82 8.44
CA HIS A 102 7.13 5.43 8.89
C HIS A 102 8.50 4.78 8.69
N GLY A 103 9.29 5.28 7.76
CA GLY A 103 10.60 4.78 7.34
C GLY A 103 10.74 4.77 5.81
N ASP A 104 11.66 3.98 5.30
CA ASP A 104 12.02 3.92 3.90
C ASP A 104 11.95 2.51 3.32
N LEU A 105 11.65 2.39 2.04
CA LEU A 105 11.88 1.19 1.24
C LEU A 105 13.37 0.96 1.03
N THR A 106 13.78 -0.27 0.73
CA THR A 106 15.18 -0.57 0.39
C THR A 106 15.56 -0.04 -1.00
N VAL A 107 14.58 0.13 -1.89
CA VAL A 107 14.77 0.64 -3.25
C VAL A 107 13.66 1.63 -3.60
N ALA A 108 14.06 2.79 -4.13
CA ALA A 108 13.12 3.80 -4.63
C ALA A 108 12.30 3.24 -5.82
N ARG A 109 10.98 3.39 -5.76
CA ARG A 109 10.08 2.83 -6.78
C ARG A 109 8.78 3.60 -6.92
N GLY A 110 8.35 3.82 -8.15
CA GLY A 110 6.97 4.10 -8.53
C GLY A 110 6.35 2.84 -9.14
N TYR A 111 5.06 2.84 -9.44
CA TYR A 111 4.36 1.75 -10.15
C TYR A 111 4.55 0.35 -9.54
N GLY A 112 4.86 0.25 -8.26
CA GLY A 112 4.93 -1.01 -7.53
C GLY A 112 3.56 -1.51 -7.10
N GLY A 113 3.55 -2.68 -6.48
CA GLY A 113 2.39 -3.22 -5.81
C GLY A 113 2.64 -3.39 -4.31
N ALA A 114 1.58 -3.47 -3.54
CA ALA A 114 1.68 -3.78 -2.11
C ALA A 114 0.55 -4.69 -1.64
N THR A 115 0.76 -5.37 -0.54
CA THR A 115 -0.25 -6.14 0.18
C THR A 115 0.12 -6.28 1.65
N SER A 116 -0.80 -6.76 2.49
CA SER A 116 -0.53 -6.93 3.93
C SER A 116 -1.43 -7.98 4.58
N ASN A 117 -0.97 -8.55 5.68
CA ASN A 117 -1.74 -9.49 6.50
C ASN A 117 -2.18 -8.91 7.87
N GLU A 118 -2.46 -7.64 7.97
CA GLU A 118 -2.76 -6.86 9.18
C GLU A 118 -1.53 -6.56 10.07
N ILE A 119 -0.44 -7.31 10.00
CA ILE A 119 0.78 -7.13 10.80
C ILE A 119 1.94 -6.67 9.91
N THR A 120 2.17 -7.43 8.85
CA THR A 120 3.30 -7.26 7.92
C THR A 120 2.79 -6.73 6.59
N TYR A 121 3.42 -5.68 6.08
CA TYR A 121 3.25 -5.28 4.69
C TYR A 121 4.32 -5.91 3.81
N LEU A 122 3.98 -6.10 2.55
CA LEU A 122 4.87 -6.45 1.46
C LEU A 122 4.72 -5.39 0.37
N CYS A 123 5.83 -4.83 -0.09
CA CYS A 123 5.89 -3.93 -1.25
C CYS A 123 6.80 -4.55 -2.29
N PHE A 124 6.37 -4.65 -3.55
CA PHE A 124 7.07 -5.46 -4.54
C PHE A 124 7.06 -4.83 -5.93
N GLY A 125 8.07 -5.19 -6.73
CA GLY A 125 8.22 -4.69 -8.08
C GLY A 125 8.35 -3.18 -8.13
N GLY A 126 8.08 -2.59 -9.27
CA GLY A 126 8.09 -1.13 -9.47
C GLY A 126 8.85 -0.68 -10.68
N ASN A 127 8.77 0.60 -10.98
CA ASN A 127 9.53 1.25 -12.04
C ASN A 127 10.83 1.84 -11.47
N PRO A 128 12.03 1.59 -12.08
CA PRO A 128 12.22 0.65 -13.19
C PRO A 128 11.74 -0.75 -12.84
N ALA A 129 11.46 -1.59 -13.81
CA ALA A 129 10.98 -2.94 -13.53
C ALA A 129 12.00 -3.72 -12.69
N ILE A 130 11.67 -4.00 -11.45
CA ILE A 130 12.51 -4.68 -10.46
C ILE A 130 11.78 -5.90 -9.91
N ASN A 131 12.55 -6.82 -9.32
CA ASN A 131 12.01 -8.03 -8.69
C ASN A 131 12.03 -7.98 -7.15
N VAL A 132 12.54 -6.92 -6.55
CA VAL A 132 12.69 -6.78 -5.10
C VAL A 132 11.32 -6.80 -4.40
N ILE A 133 11.25 -7.55 -3.32
CA ILE A 133 10.13 -7.56 -2.37
C ILE A 133 10.65 -7.00 -1.05
N ASP A 134 10.12 -5.88 -0.62
CA ASP A 134 10.37 -5.29 0.69
C ASP A 134 9.27 -5.66 1.68
N PHE A 135 9.61 -5.76 2.95
CA PHE A 135 8.63 -5.95 4.01
C PHE A 135 8.94 -5.13 5.26
N GLY A 136 7.93 -4.97 6.10
CA GLY A 136 8.07 -4.36 7.41
C GLY A 136 6.79 -4.52 8.23
N ASN A 137 6.78 -3.92 9.40
CA ASN A 137 5.65 -3.98 10.32
C ASN A 137 4.74 -2.75 10.18
N ILE A 138 3.42 -2.95 10.12
CA ILE A 138 2.46 -1.84 9.99
C ILE A 138 2.33 -1.03 11.30
N ALA A 139 2.49 -1.67 12.44
CA ALA A 139 2.24 -1.04 13.74
C ALA A 139 3.44 -0.22 14.26
N SER A 140 4.66 -0.60 13.91
CA SER A 140 5.89 0.06 14.35
C SER A 140 6.62 0.72 13.19
N THR A 141 7.12 1.92 13.42
CA THR A 141 7.97 2.65 12.46
C THR A 141 9.33 1.99 12.30
N GLY A 142 9.91 2.12 11.12
CA GLY A 142 11.24 1.61 10.77
C GLY A 142 11.35 1.37 9.27
N ASN A 143 12.57 1.35 8.76
CA ASN A 143 12.82 1.06 7.36
C ASN A 143 12.41 -0.37 7.00
N SER A 144 12.00 -0.55 5.77
CA SER A 144 11.77 -1.87 5.17
C SER A 144 13.05 -2.71 5.19
N VAL A 145 12.87 -4.00 5.18
CA VAL A 145 13.93 -4.98 5.02
C VAL A 145 13.65 -5.80 3.77
N ASP A 146 14.70 -6.22 3.10
CA ASP A 146 14.59 -7.14 1.95
C ASP A 146 13.92 -8.46 2.40
N PHE A 147 12.83 -8.79 1.74
CA PHE A 147 12.12 -10.07 1.93
C PHE A 147 12.67 -11.15 1.00
N GLY A 148 13.05 -10.78 -0.21
CA GLY A 148 13.47 -11.63 -1.31
C GLY A 148 13.01 -11.07 -2.65
N ASN A 149 12.88 -11.94 -3.65
CA ASN A 149 12.63 -11.50 -5.02
C ASN A 149 11.41 -12.18 -5.64
N LEU A 150 10.71 -11.46 -6.52
CA LEU A 150 9.78 -12.02 -7.48
C LEU A 150 10.53 -12.95 -8.46
N THR A 151 9.82 -13.85 -9.10
CA THR A 151 10.41 -14.72 -10.14
C THR A 151 10.79 -13.95 -11.41
N VAL A 152 10.13 -12.81 -11.67
CA VAL A 152 10.39 -11.93 -12.83
C VAL A 152 10.31 -10.48 -12.40
N SER A 153 11.26 -9.64 -12.86
CA SER A 153 11.22 -8.19 -12.67
C SER A 153 10.00 -7.60 -13.40
N ARG A 154 9.23 -6.77 -12.70
CA ARG A 154 8.01 -6.17 -13.25
C ARG A 154 7.54 -4.95 -12.48
N ASN A 155 6.76 -4.11 -13.14
CA ASN A 155 6.01 -3.02 -12.55
C ASN A 155 4.49 -3.21 -12.75
N SER A 156 3.68 -2.37 -12.13
CA SER A 156 2.21 -2.37 -12.27
C SER A 156 1.54 -3.71 -11.98
N ALA A 157 2.16 -4.54 -11.14
CA ALA A 157 1.57 -5.80 -10.67
C ALA A 157 0.61 -5.54 -9.50
N VAL A 158 -0.34 -6.43 -9.31
CA VAL A 158 -1.34 -6.36 -8.22
C VAL A 158 -1.00 -7.37 -7.15
N GLY A 159 -1.16 -6.97 -5.88
CA GLY A 159 -0.98 -7.83 -4.71
C GLY A 159 -2.29 -8.10 -3.98
N ILE A 160 -2.46 -9.33 -3.56
CA ILE A 160 -3.50 -9.76 -2.62
C ILE A 160 -2.88 -10.64 -1.54
N SER A 161 -3.53 -10.78 -0.41
CA SER A 161 -3.01 -11.62 0.67
C SER A 161 -4.08 -12.35 1.46
N SER A 162 -3.64 -13.41 2.09
CA SER A 162 -4.28 -14.04 3.23
C SER A 162 -3.42 -13.78 4.49
N PRO A 163 -3.84 -14.22 5.69
CA PRO A 163 -3.00 -14.10 6.88
C PRO A 163 -1.59 -14.72 6.76
N THR A 164 -1.41 -15.69 5.87
CA THR A 164 -0.16 -16.46 5.76
C THR A 164 0.55 -16.32 4.43
N ARG A 165 -0.12 -15.86 3.38
CA ARG A 165 0.42 -15.86 2.01
C ARG A 165 0.18 -14.53 1.31
N GLY A 166 1.22 -13.96 0.70
CA GLY A 166 1.12 -12.88 -0.28
C GLY A 166 1.15 -13.48 -1.69
N VAL A 167 0.28 -12.98 -2.58
CA VAL A 167 0.19 -13.40 -3.99
C VAL A 167 0.30 -12.16 -4.87
N PHE A 168 1.12 -12.24 -5.92
CA PHE A 168 1.45 -11.14 -6.81
C PHE A 168 1.20 -11.55 -8.25
N ALA A 169 0.40 -10.79 -8.98
CA ALA A 169 -0.04 -11.19 -10.31
C ALA A 169 0.12 -10.09 -11.36
N GLY A 170 0.43 -10.49 -12.58
CA GLY A 170 0.46 -9.64 -13.76
C GLY A 170 1.59 -8.61 -13.76
N GLY A 171 1.31 -7.45 -14.33
CA GLY A 171 2.25 -6.37 -14.53
C GLY A 171 2.92 -6.38 -15.90
N THR A 172 3.96 -5.57 -16.06
CA THR A 172 4.74 -5.45 -17.29
C THR A 172 6.24 -5.47 -17.00
N ASP A 173 7.05 -5.79 -18.00
CA ASP A 173 8.52 -5.76 -17.91
C ASP A 173 9.10 -4.33 -17.98
N GLY A 174 8.25 -3.32 -18.16
CA GLY A 174 8.66 -1.93 -18.25
C GLY A 174 9.44 -1.55 -19.50
N SER A 175 9.55 -2.44 -20.49
CA SER A 175 10.27 -2.13 -21.74
C SER A 175 9.58 -1.02 -22.53
N SER A 176 10.38 -0.15 -23.14
CA SER A 176 9.90 0.95 -23.96
C SER A 176 10.34 0.74 -25.41
N PRO A 177 9.51 1.06 -26.43
CA PRO A 177 8.20 1.72 -26.37
C PRO A 177 7.00 0.77 -26.15
N SER A 178 7.21 -0.54 -26.07
CA SER A 178 6.13 -1.54 -26.01
C SER A 178 6.39 -2.53 -24.86
N PRO A 179 5.87 -2.25 -23.66
CA PRO A 179 6.06 -3.15 -22.52
C PRO A 179 5.36 -4.49 -22.75
N ALA A 180 6.05 -5.60 -22.44
CA ALA A 180 5.46 -6.92 -22.48
C ALA A 180 4.66 -7.18 -21.20
N PHE A 181 3.40 -7.57 -21.37
CA PHE A 181 2.54 -7.96 -20.26
C PHE A 181 2.99 -9.33 -19.70
N GLN A 182 3.00 -9.42 -18.39
CA GLN A 182 3.40 -10.63 -17.67
C GLN A 182 2.16 -11.43 -17.28
N ASN A 183 2.16 -12.72 -17.56
CA ASN A 183 1.12 -13.67 -17.15
C ASN A 183 1.54 -14.50 -15.92
N VAL A 184 2.52 -14.02 -15.19
CA VAL A 184 3.09 -14.69 -14.02
C VAL A 184 2.27 -14.39 -12.78
N ILE A 185 2.04 -15.40 -11.97
CA ILE A 185 1.48 -15.31 -10.62
C ILE A 185 2.51 -15.87 -9.65
N ASP A 186 3.05 -15.02 -8.80
CA ASP A 186 4.00 -15.37 -7.75
C ASP A 186 3.33 -15.40 -6.38
N TYR A 187 3.89 -16.18 -5.46
CA TYR A 187 3.49 -16.13 -4.07
C TYR A 187 4.67 -16.26 -3.11
N VAL A 188 4.48 -15.75 -1.90
CA VAL A 188 5.39 -15.94 -0.77
C VAL A 188 4.62 -16.39 0.47
N THR A 189 5.31 -17.07 1.39
CA THR A 189 4.81 -17.30 2.76
C THR A 189 5.26 -16.14 3.64
N ILE A 190 4.32 -15.33 4.16
CA ILE A 190 4.64 -14.07 4.85
C ILE A 190 5.49 -14.26 6.11
N ALA A 191 5.38 -15.40 6.78
CA ALA A 191 6.10 -15.70 8.01
C ALA A 191 7.60 -16.01 7.84
N SER A 192 8.08 -16.18 6.60
CA SER A 192 9.48 -16.52 6.32
C SER A 192 9.98 -15.77 5.10
N THR A 193 11.08 -15.02 5.28
CA THR A 193 11.75 -14.34 4.17
C THR A 193 12.29 -15.34 3.14
N GLY A 194 12.28 -14.94 1.88
CA GLY A 194 12.77 -15.76 0.77
C GLY A 194 12.15 -15.34 -0.55
N ASN A 195 12.68 -15.90 -1.63
CA ASN A 195 12.18 -15.62 -2.97
C ASN A 195 10.78 -16.18 -3.18
N ALA A 196 10.01 -15.49 -4.01
CA ALA A 196 8.71 -15.95 -4.44
C ALA A 196 8.82 -17.21 -5.30
N ALA A 197 7.78 -18.02 -5.25
CA ALA A 197 7.57 -19.15 -6.16
C ALA A 197 6.42 -18.85 -7.12
N CYS A 198 6.54 -19.30 -8.35
CA CYS A 198 5.46 -19.22 -9.35
C CYS A 198 4.35 -20.24 -9.00
N LEU A 199 3.09 -19.83 -9.17
CA LEU A 199 1.91 -20.70 -9.06
C LEU A 199 1.64 -21.43 -10.36
#